data_8dacb43e80081ea80b5f03b3fbc03611
#
_entry.id   8dacb43e80081ea80b5f03b3fbc03611
#
_cell.length_a   1.000
_cell.length_b   1.000
_cell.length_c   1.000
_cell.angle_alpha   90.00
_cell.angle_beta   90.00
_cell.angle_gamma   90.00
#
_symmetry.space_group_name_H-M   'P 1'
#
loop_
_entity.id
_entity.type
_entity.pdbx_description
1 polymer ?
#
loop_
_entity_poly.entity_id
_entity_poly.type
_entity_poly.pdbx_seq_one_letter_code
_entity_poly.pdbx_strand_id
1 'polypeptide(L)'
;MKTNHFTPLPCGYSPVNRPMDILKTYGVINLDKPSNPSSHEVVAWTKKILKVAKTGHSGTLDPKVTGCLITCLNNATRLVKAQQSAGKEYVAVVKLHGKIDKAKKLEKALETLTGACFQRPPLISAVKKELRVRTIYETKLIEFDEKRDMGIFWVSCEAGTYVRTMCVHIGYLLGCGAHMAELRRVRSGALKEDASMVTMHDVKDAQWHFEQFGKEDYLRRVIMPLEILLTGYPRIVVKDTSVNAICYGAQLMLPGVLRYESNIEVGQEIVLITTKGEAIALALAQMTTSTVATCDHGQVARTKRVIMERDTYDKKWKLGPFAKKKEDLKQQGKLDKYGRIVDKTPEAWKMLFGDEEKATNVNEVADALAAKPAADKQTPAAAEDSDADDKQEKKRDKKKKEKKEKKEKKEKKAKKAKKAEASDESSD
;
A
#
# COMPACT_ATOMS: atom_id res chain seq x y z
N MET A 1 19.66 6.19 -18.75
CA MET A 1 19.98 4.76 -18.62
C MET A 1 21.26 4.66 -17.80
N LYS A 2 21.32 3.84 -16.71
CA LYS A 2 22.52 3.74 -15.88
C LYS A 2 23.54 2.76 -16.47
N THR A 3 23.08 1.67 -17.03
CA THR A 3 23.97 0.66 -17.65
C THR A 3 23.26 -0.08 -18.79
N ASN A 4 24.03 -0.52 -19.78
CA ASN A 4 23.54 -1.36 -20.86
C ASN A 4 23.67 -2.86 -20.56
N HIS A 5 24.40 -3.22 -19.52
CA HIS A 5 24.69 -4.60 -19.18
C HIS A 5 23.71 -5.13 -18.14
N PHE A 6 22.98 -6.14 -18.50
CA PHE A 6 22.20 -6.96 -17.60
C PHE A 6 22.14 -8.39 -18.13
N THR A 7 21.96 -9.35 -17.25
CA THR A 7 21.77 -10.75 -17.61
C THR A 7 20.27 -11.03 -17.56
N PRO A 8 19.59 -11.18 -18.71
CA PRO A 8 18.16 -11.53 -18.73
C PRO A 8 17.96 -12.92 -18.12
N LEU A 9 16.92 -13.06 -17.31
CA LEU A 9 16.50 -14.36 -16.78
C LEU A 9 15.21 -14.82 -17.47
N PRO A 10 15.02 -16.13 -17.69
CA PRO A 10 13.81 -16.66 -18.31
C PRO A 10 12.56 -16.52 -17.43
N CYS A 11 12.74 -16.12 -16.17
CA CYS A 11 11.67 -15.99 -15.18
C CYS A 11 10.79 -14.77 -15.45
N GLY A 12 9.55 -14.79 -14.88
CA GLY A 12 8.58 -13.71 -14.95
C GLY A 12 7.89 -13.56 -16.30
N TYR A 13 6.89 -12.70 -16.36
CA TYR A 13 6.03 -12.46 -17.52
C TYR A 13 5.79 -10.97 -17.73
N SER A 14 5.57 -10.55 -18.98
CA SER A 14 5.01 -9.22 -19.19
C SER A 14 3.61 -9.13 -18.55
N PRO A 15 3.26 -8.03 -17.87
CA PRO A 15 1.97 -7.90 -17.20
C PRO A 15 0.76 -8.26 -18.06
N VAL A 16 0.80 -7.91 -19.33
CA VAL A 16 -0.31 -8.16 -20.30
C VAL A 16 -0.38 -9.64 -20.72
N ASN A 17 0.77 -10.33 -20.79
CA ASN A 17 0.88 -11.71 -21.29
C ASN A 17 1.00 -12.74 -20.16
N ARG A 18 0.61 -12.40 -18.93
CA ARG A 18 0.60 -13.36 -17.82
C ARG A 18 -0.37 -14.51 -18.10
N PRO A 19 0.00 -15.77 -17.77
CA PRO A 19 -0.97 -16.86 -17.66
C PRO A 19 -2.12 -16.49 -16.71
N MET A 20 -3.31 -17.03 -16.93
CA MET A 20 -4.52 -16.62 -16.21
C MET A 20 -4.39 -16.78 -14.69
N ASP A 21 -3.76 -17.83 -14.20
CA ASP A 21 -3.55 -18.07 -12.78
C ASP A 21 -2.66 -16.99 -12.14
N ILE A 22 -1.61 -16.58 -12.86
CA ILE A 22 -0.72 -15.49 -12.44
C ILE A 22 -1.45 -14.15 -12.54
N LEU A 23 -2.25 -13.94 -13.60
CA LEU A 23 -3.08 -12.74 -13.74
C LEU A 23 -4.07 -12.62 -12.57
N LYS A 24 -4.76 -13.69 -12.17
CA LYS A 24 -5.62 -13.74 -10.98
C LYS A 24 -4.85 -13.51 -9.68
N THR A 25 -3.56 -13.84 -9.64
CA THR A 25 -2.71 -13.59 -8.46
C THR A 25 -2.32 -12.12 -8.33
N TYR A 26 -2.09 -11.43 -9.44
CA TYR A 26 -1.67 -10.02 -9.49
C TYR A 26 -2.69 -9.13 -10.19
N GLY A 27 -3.97 -9.51 -10.13
CA GLY A 27 -5.04 -8.84 -10.85
C GLY A 27 -5.78 -7.80 -10.03
N VAL A 28 -6.37 -6.84 -10.74
CA VAL A 28 -7.30 -5.85 -10.19
C VAL A 28 -8.52 -5.72 -11.09
N ILE A 29 -9.64 -5.34 -10.50
CA ILE A 29 -10.91 -5.14 -11.21
C ILE A 29 -11.40 -3.74 -10.90
N ASN A 30 -11.75 -2.99 -11.93
CA ASN A 30 -12.47 -1.73 -11.80
C ASN A 30 -13.97 -2.02 -11.78
N LEU A 31 -14.52 -2.24 -10.61
CA LEU A 31 -15.89 -2.72 -10.44
C LEU A 31 -16.87 -1.57 -10.28
N ASP A 32 -17.95 -1.58 -11.05
CA ASP A 32 -19.12 -0.73 -10.80
C ASP A 32 -19.92 -1.31 -9.64
N LYS A 33 -19.75 -0.74 -8.46
CA LYS A 33 -20.48 -1.18 -7.29
C LYS A 33 -21.96 -0.80 -7.44
N PRO A 34 -22.89 -1.76 -7.43
CA PRO A 34 -24.32 -1.44 -7.46
C PRO A 34 -24.79 -0.80 -6.15
N SER A 35 -25.96 -0.15 -6.21
CA SER A 35 -26.65 0.32 -5.00
C SER A 35 -27.12 -0.86 -4.14
N ASN A 36 -27.23 -0.65 -2.87
CA ASN A 36 -27.69 -1.51 -1.76
C ASN A 36 -26.64 -2.42 -1.12
N PRO A 37 -25.88 -3.31 -1.83
CA PRO A 37 -24.89 -4.12 -1.14
C PRO A 37 -23.73 -3.27 -0.61
N SER A 38 -23.15 -3.69 0.51
CA SER A 38 -21.94 -3.10 1.05
C SER A 38 -20.74 -3.41 0.18
N SER A 39 -19.67 -2.56 0.26
CA SER A 39 -18.43 -2.83 -0.45
C SER A 39 -17.81 -4.18 -0.05
N HIS A 40 -17.98 -4.61 1.21
CA HIS A 40 -17.47 -5.89 1.69
C HIS A 40 -18.19 -7.09 1.08
N GLU A 41 -19.51 -7.03 0.94
CA GLU A 41 -20.32 -8.08 0.29
C GLU A 41 -19.92 -8.24 -1.17
N VAL A 42 -19.84 -7.13 -1.91
CA VAL A 42 -19.46 -7.14 -3.33
C VAL A 42 -18.09 -7.77 -3.53
N VAL A 43 -17.12 -7.42 -2.69
CA VAL A 43 -15.77 -7.99 -2.73
C VAL A 43 -15.75 -9.48 -2.32
N ALA A 44 -16.61 -9.88 -1.38
CA ALA A 44 -16.76 -11.29 -1.01
C ALA A 44 -17.43 -12.12 -2.12
N TRP A 45 -18.39 -11.55 -2.86
CA TRP A 45 -18.97 -12.20 -4.05
C TRP A 45 -17.95 -12.34 -5.17
N THR A 46 -17.16 -11.29 -5.45
CA THR A 46 -16.04 -11.35 -6.43
C THR A 46 -15.07 -12.47 -6.07
N LYS A 47 -14.72 -12.61 -4.79
CA LYS A 47 -13.88 -13.71 -4.30
C LYS A 47 -14.45 -15.09 -4.62
N LYS A 48 -15.75 -15.28 -4.37
CA LYS A 48 -16.46 -16.54 -4.62
C LYS A 48 -16.55 -16.86 -6.12
N ILE A 49 -16.92 -15.85 -6.94
CA ILE A 49 -17.09 -16.01 -8.39
C ILE A 49 -15.76 -16.42 -9.04
N LEU A 50 -14.68 -15.66 -8.75
CA LEU A 50 -13.37 -15.90 -9.37
C LEU A 50 -12.59 -17.04 -8.71
N LYS A 51 -13.09 -17.64 -7.63
CA LYS A 51 -12.45 -18.73 -6.84
C LYS A 51 -11.04 -18.38 -6.38
N VAL A 52 -10.81 -17.11 -5.98
CA VAL A 52 -9.51 -16.62 -5.50
C VAL A 52 -9.41 -16.71 -3.98
N ALA A 53 -8.18 -16.85 -3.47
CA ALA A 53 -7.96 -17.04 -2.02
C ALA A 53 -8.24 -15.77 -1.20
N LYS A 54 -7.94 -14.58 -1.77
CA LYS A 54 -8.02 -13.29 -1.08
C LYS A 54 -8.47 -12.18 -2.00
N THR A 55 -9.29 -11.27 -1.45
CA THR A 55 -9.71 -10.04 -2.13
C THR A 55 -9.63 -8.86 -1.17
N GLY A 56 -9.51 -7.66 -1.71
CA GLY A 56 -9.53 -6.40 -0.96
C GLY A 56 -9.97 -5.26 -1.86
N HIS A 57 -10.34 -4.11 -1.29
CA HIS A 57 -10.78 -2.95 -2.06
C HIS A 57 -10.07 -1.65 -1.66
N SER A 58 -10.05 -0.68 -2.57
CA SER A 58 -9.33 0.60 -2.44
C SER A 58 -10.01 1.66 -1.58
N GLY A 59 -11.08 1.32 -0.89
CA GLY A 59 -11.83 2.25 -0.01
C GLY A 59 -13.32 1.97 -0.05
N THR A 60 -13.92 1.99 1.12
CA THR A 60 -15.34 1.69 1.32
C THR A 60 -16.22 2.73 0.64
N LEU A 61 -17.28 2.27 0.00
CA LEU A 61 -18.44 3.04 -0.40
C LEU A 61 -19.61 2.66 0.51
N ASP A 62 -20.42 3.63 0.87
CA ASP A 62 -21.67 3.38 1.59
C ASP A 62 -22.59 2.45 0.77
N PRO A 63 -23.51 1.70 1.39
CA PRO A 63 -24.37 0.75 0.67
C PRO A 63 -25.12 1.37 -0.52
N LYS A 64 -25.73 2.53 -0.35
CA LYS A 64 -26.48 3.23 -1.41
C LYS A 64 -25.60 3.89 -2.47
N VAL A 65 -24.32 4.11 -2.19
CA VAL A 65 -23.36 4.76 -3.12
C VAL A 65 -22.95 3.78 -4.18
N THR A 66 -22.90 4.24 -5.43
CA THR A 66 -22.51 3.46 -6.61
C THR A 66 -21.15 3.86 -7.15
N GLY A 67 -20.68 3.15 -8.19
CA GLY A 67 -19.56 3.55 -9.02
C GLY A 67 -18.25 2.84 -8.69
N CYS A 68 -17.15 3.41 -9.10
CA CYS A 68 -15.82 2.84 -9.18
C CYS A 68 -15.32 2.27 -7.83
N LEU A 69 -15.25 0.94 -7.72
CA LEU A 69 -14.70 0.20 -6.60
C LEU A 69 -13.55 -0.67 -7.09
N ILE A 70 -12.31 -0.23 -6.88
CA ILE A 70 -11.15 -1.03 -7.25
C ILE A 70 -11.06 -2.24 -6.33
N THR A 71 -11.20 -3.43 -6.88
CA THR A 71 -11.07 -4.71 -6.19
C THR A 71 -9.73 -5.36 -6.56
N CYS A 72 -8.90 -5.63 -5.56
CA CYS A 72 -7.60 -6.27 -5.71
C CYS A 72 -7.71 -7.75 -5.40
N LEU A 73 -7.08 -8.58 -6.22
CA LEU A 73 -7.07 -10.05 -6.09
C LEU A 73 -5.73 -10.51 -5.48
N ASN A 74 -5.76 -11.49 -4.61
CA ASN A 74 -4.60 -12.17 -4.01
C ASN A 74 -3.47 -11.20 -3.64
N ASN A 75 -2.33 -11.23 -4.33
CA ASN A 75 -1.15 -10.41 -4.04
C ASN A 75 -1.35 -8.93 -4.35
N ALA A 76 -2.24 -8.58 -5.29
CA ALA A 76 -2.59 -7.18 -5.53
C ALA A 76 -3.18 -6.50 -4.27
N THR A 77 -3.71 -7.28 -3.30
CA THR A 77 -4.16 -6.74 -2.00
C THR A 77 -3.06 -6.04 -1.21
N ARG A 78 -1.78 -6.28 -1.54
CA ARG A 78 -0.65 -5.56 -0.96
C ARG A 78 -0.65 -4.06 -1.30
N LEU A 79 -1.32 -3.67 -2.41
CA LEU A 79 -1.46 -2.28 -2.85
C LEU A 79 -2.67 -1.55 -2.25
N VAL A 80 -3.58 -2.24 -1.59
CA VAL A 80 -4.83 -1.67 -1.07
C VAL A 80 -4.58 -0.41 -0.24
N LYS A 81 -3.59 -0.39 0.67
CA LYS A 81 -3.30 0.78 1.50
C LYS A 81 -2.83 1.99 0.68
N ALA A 82 -1.99 1.77 -0.34
CA ALA A 82 -1.55 2.83 -1.24
C ALA A 82 -2.73 3.40 -2.04
N GLN A 83 -3.65 2.54 -2.50
CA GLN A 83 -4.85 2.97 -3.22
C GLN A 83 -5.88 3.65 -2.31
N GLN A 84 -5.94 3.31 -1.03
CA GLN A 84 -6.82 3.98 -0.07
C GLN A 84 -6.44 5.45 0.11
N SER A 85 -5.16 5.81 0.07
CA SER A 85 -4.66 7.19 0.16
C SER A 85 -4.73 7.99 -1.13
N ALA A 86 -5.04 7.37 -2.27
CA ALA A 86 -5.17 8.07 -3.55
C ALA A 86 -6.42 8.96 -3.59
N GLY A 87 -6.34 10.09 -4.30
CA GLY A 87 -7.45 11.02 -4.52
C GLY A 87 -8.65 10.35 -5.18
N LYS A 88 -9.84 10.92 -4.97
CA LYS A 88 -11.12 10.40 -5.48
C LYS A 88 -11.93 11.50 -6.13
N GLU A 89 -12.75 11.11 -7.11
CA GLU A 89 -13.73 12.00 -7.71
C GLU A 89 -15.13 11.41 -7.59
N TYR A 90 -16.07 12.30 -7.37
CA TYR A 90 -17.48 11.94 -7.19
C TYR A 90 -18.38 12.86 -7.97
N VAL A 91 -19.53 12.33 -8.40
CA VAL A 91 -20.71 13.11 -8.78
C VAL A 91 -21.72 12.92 -7.66
N ALA A 92 -22.21 14.03 -7.13
CA ALA A 92 -23.14 14.04 -6.00
C ALA A 92 -24.41 14.84 -6.35
N VAL A 93 -25.54 14.37 -5.85
CA VAL A 93 -26.79 15.10 -5.85
C VAL A 93 -27.02 15.64 -4.44
N VAL A 94 -27.03 16.98 -4.30
CA VAL A 94 -27.40 17.66 -3.07
C VAL A 94 -28.86 18.10 -3.14
N LYS A 95 -29.63 17.80 -2.09
CA LYS A 95 -31.00 18.29 -1.88
C LYS A 95 -30.95 19.39 -0.85
N LEU A 96 -31.41 20.57 -1.22
CA LEU A 96 -31.59 21.72 -0.33
C LEU A 96 -32.92 21.58 0.44
N HIS A 97 -32.94 22.08 1.67
CA HIS A 97 -34.15 22.07 2.51
C HIS A 97 -34.97 23.34 2.36
N GLY A 98 -34.46 24.35 1.66
CA GLY A 98 -35.14 25.60 1.36
C GLY A 98 -34.75 26.10 -0.01
N LYS A 99 -35.58 26.99 -0.57
CA LYS A 99 -35.34 27.59 -1.88
C LYS A 99 -34.16 28.54 -1.88
N ILE A 100 -33.42 28.54 -2.96
CA ILE A 100 -32.39 29.56 -3.24
C ILE A 100 -32.76 30.30 -4.51
N ASP A 101 -32.51 31.61 -4.55
CA ASP A 101 -32.97 32.49 -5.64
C ASP A 101 -32.25 32.20 -6.96
N LYS A 102 -31.01 31.72 -6.93
CA LYS A 102 -30.19 31.53 -8.14
C LYS A 102 -29.19 30.38 -7.96
N ALA A 103 -28.95 29.60 -9.01
CA ALA A 103 -27.92 28.57 -9.11
C ALA A 103 -26.51 29.07 -8.72
N LYS A 104 -26.20 30.35 -9.03
CA LYS A 104 -24.92 31.00 -8.66
C LYS A 104 -24.64 31.00 -7.15
N LYS A 105 -25.65 30.97 -6.28
CA LYS A 105 -25.42 30.87 -4.83
C LYS A 105 -24.83 29.50 -4.48
N LEU A 106 -25.32 28.41 -5.11
CA LEU A 106 -24.80 27.07 -4.92
C LEU A 106 -23.38 26.96 -5.49
N GLU A 107 -23.12 27.50 -6.67
CA GLU A 107 -21.79 27.55 -7.28
C GLU A 107 -20.78 28.24 -6.36
N LYS A 108 -21.12 29.42 -5.83
CA LYS A 108 -20.29 30.17 -4.88
C LYS A 108 -20.05 29.38 -3.57
N ALA A 109 -21.06 28.64 -3.09
CA ALA A 109 -20.91 27.80 -1.90
C ALA A 109 -19.93 26.63 -2.16
N LEU A 110 -19.95 26.03 -3.35
CA LEU A 110 -19.00 25.00 -3.78
C LEU A 110 -17.58 25.55 -3.88
N GLU A 111 -17.40 26.73 -4.52
CA GLU A 111 -16.10 27.40 -4.60
C GLU A 111 -15.53 27.71 -3.21
N THR A 112 -16.37 28.19 -2.27
CA THR A 112 -15.96 28.50 -0.90
C THR A 112 -15.44 27.27 -0.15
N LEU A 113 -15.93 26.07 -0.47
CA LEU A 113 -15.49 24.81 0.13
C LEU A 113 -14.24 24.21 -0.55
N THR A 114 -13.82 24.77 -1.70
CA THR A 114 -12.60 24.33 -2.39
C THR A 114 -11.37 24.74 -1.59
N GLY A 115 -10.41 23.82 -1.45
CA GLY A 115 -9.23 23.99 -0.62
C GLY A 115 -9.28 23.13 0.65
N ALA A 116 -8.55 23.54 1.67
CA ALA A 116 -8.48 22.82 2.95
C ALA A 116 -9.71 23.14 3.82
N CYS A 117 -10.47 22.14 4.18
CA CYS A 117 -11.65 22.28 5.03
C CYS A 117 -11.63 21.32 6.22
N PHE A 118 -12.23 21.76 7.33
CA PHE A 118 -12.44 20.91 8.50
C PHE A 118 -13.68 20.05 8.29
N GLN A 119 -13.51 18.74 8.41
CA GLN A 119 -14.62 17.78 8.36
C GLN A 119 -14.64 16.88 9.57
N ARG A 120 -15.82 16.68 10.13
CA ARG A 120 -16.09 15.61 11.10
C ARG A 120 -16.78 14.47 10.35
N PRO A 121 -16.35 13.21 10.55
CA PRO A 121 -17.03 12.05 9.97
C PRO A 121 -18.53 12.03 10.35
N PRO A 122 -19.42 11.59 9.45
CA PRO A 122 -20.85 11.48 9.74
C PRO A 122 -21.13 10.59 10.95
N LEU A 123 -22.29 10.76 11.58
CA LEU A 123 -22.71 9.97 12.75
C LEU A 123 -22.69 8.46 12.47
N ILE A 124 -23.17 8.07 11.29
CA ILE A 124 -23.14 6.69 10.81
C ILE A 124 -21.84 6.47 10.03
N SER A 125 -20.76 6.19 10.74
CA SER A 125 -19.47 5.84 10.15
C SER A 125 -18.65 4.96 11.10
N ALA A 126 -17.86 4.03 10.55
CA ALA A 126 -17.03 3.08 11.30
C ALA A 126 -15.70 3.68 11.81
N VAL A 127 -15.50 5.00 11.69
CA VAL A 127 -14.25 5.66 12.07
C VAL A 127 -14.45 6.56 13.30
N LYS A 128 -13.34 6.88 13.98
CA LYS A 128 -13.35 7.86 15.08
C LYS A 128 -13.88 9.21 14.60
N LYS A 129 -14.79 9.80 15.36
CA LYS A 129 -15.48 11.07 15.05
C LYS A 129 -14.64 12.29 15.43
N GLU A 130 -13.38 12.30 15.06
CA GLU A 130 -12.44 13.39 15.28
C GLU A 130 -12.51 14.39 14.13
N LEU A 131 -12.33 15.67 14.43
CA LEU A 131 -12.20 16.70 13.42
C LEU A 131 -10.92 16.48 12.61
N ARG A 132 -11.01 16.52 11.29
CA ARG A 132 -9.89 16.29 10.38
C ARG A 132 -9.87 17.35 9.29
N VAL A 133 -8.68 17.76 8.90
CA VAL A 133 -8.49 18.57 7.70
C VAL A 133 -8.59 17.66 6.49
N ARG A 134 -9.35 18.08 5.47
CA ARG A 134 -9.46 17.41 4.18
C ARG A 134 -9.39 18.45 3.08
N THR A 135 -8.70 18.09 1.99
CA THR A 135 -8.53 18.98 0.85
C THR A 135 -9.53 18.62 -0.25
N ILE A 136 -10.30 19.62 -0.66
CA ILE A 136 -11.11 19.57 -1.87
C ILE A 136 -10.31 20.27 -2.96
N TYR A 137 -9.91 19.51 -3.99
CA TYR A 137 -9.03 20.04 -5.04
C TYR A 137 -9.78 20.90 -6.02
N GLU A 138 -10.98 20.46 -6.43
CA GLU A 138 -11.80 21.13 -7.42
C GLU A 138 -13.25 20.75 -7.25
N THR A 139 -14.15 21.68 -7.55
CA THR A 139 -15.60 21.47 -7.59
C THR A 139 -16.18 22.10 -8.83
N LYS A 140 -17.24 21.49 -9.38
CA LYS A 140 -17.96 22.01 -10.53
C LYS A 140 -19.44 21.74 -10.38
N LEU A 141 -20.27 22.79 -10.43
CA LEU A 141 -21.71 22.63 -10.55
C LEU A 141 -22.04 22.16 -11.97
N ILE A 142 -22.77 21.07 -12.10
CA ILE A 142 -23.19 20.49 -13.38
C ILE A 142 -24.58 21.02 -13.73
N GLU A 143 -25.52 20.92 -12.81
CA GLU A 143 -26.92 21.29 -13.03
C GLU A 143 -27.58 21.68 -11.70
N PHE A 144 -28.58 22.56 -11.77
CA PHE A 144 -29.44 22.90 -10.64
C PHE A 144 -30.91 22.92 -11.07
N ASP A 145 -31.72 22.07 -10.45
CA ASP A 145 -33.18 22.05 -10.64
C ASP A 145 -33.87 22.90 -9.57
N GLU A 146 -34.32 24.07 -9.96
CA GLU A 146 -35.01 25.06 -9.09
C GLU A 146 -36.38 24.53 -8.58
N LYS A 147 -37.04 23.62 -9.34
CA LYS A 147 -38.34 23.08 -8.94
C LYS A 147 -38.23 22.08 -7.83
N ARG A 148 -37.14 21.29 -7.85
CA ARG A 148 -36.88 20.23 -6.88
C ARG A 148 -35.92 20.66 -5.78
N ASP A 149 -35.32 21.85 -5.84
CA ASP A 149 -34.25 22.33 -4.95
C ASP A 149 -33.08 21.33 -4.90
N MET A 150 -32.67 20.80 -6.04
CA MET A 150 -31.61 19.79 -6.17
C MET A 150 -30.49 20.31 -7.07
N GLY A 151 -29.26 20.06 -6.63
CA GLY A 151 -28.07 20.39 -7.43
C GLY A 151 -27.23 19.14 -7.68
N ILE A 152 -26.70 19.03 -8.91
CA ILE A 152 -25.72 18.00 -9.29
C ILE A 152 -24.38 18.69 -9.40
N PHE A 153 -23.40 18.18 -8.68
CA PHE A 153 -22.04 18.68 -8.75
C PHE A 153 -21.01 17.56 -8.80
N TRP A 154 -19.91 17.85 -9.46
CA TRP A 154 -18.72 17.01 -9.45
C TRP A 154 -17.71 17.58 -8.45
N VAL A 155 -16.97 16.69 -7.79
CA VAL A 155 -15.93 17.05 -6.82
C VAL A 155 -14.73 16.14 -6.93
N SER A 156 -13.53 16.74 -6.97
CA SER A 156 -12.23 16.07 -6.83
C SER A 156 -11.67 16.37 -5.44
N CYS A 157 -11.32 15.33 -4.69
CA CYS A 157 -10.94 15.49 -3.28
C CYS A 157 -9.92 14.48 -2.78
N GLU A 158 -9.30 14.83 -1.66
CA GLU A 158 -8.40 13.98 -0.90
C GLU A 158 -9.11 12.70 -0.40
N ALA A 159 -8.34 11.64 -0.25
CA ALA A 159 -8.81 10.39 0.35
C ALA A 159 -9.34 10.60 1.77
N GLY A 160 -10.50 10.02 2.05
CA GLY A 160 -11.16 10.15 3.36
C GLY A 160 -12.00 11.42 3.53
N THR A 161 -12.22 12.19 2.46
CA THR A 161 -13.21 13.26 2.41
C THR A 161 -14.62 12.67 2.40
N TYR A 162 -15.51 13.24 3.20
CA TYR A 162 -16.91 12.83 3.29
C TYR A 162 -17.80 13.81 2.50
N VAL A 163 -18.25 13.38 1.32
CA VAL A 163 -19.16 14.19 0.51
C VAL A 163 -20.50 14.42 1.21
N ARG A 164 -20.95 13.47 2.05
CA ARG A 164 -22.12 13.68 2.93
C ARG A 164 -21.96 14.89 3.84
N THR A 165 -20.80 15.05 4.48
CA THR A 165 -20.50 16.21 5.33
C THR A 165 -20.37 17.47 4.49
N MET A 166 -19.79 17.38 3.28
CA MET A 166 -19.71 18.51 2.36
C MET A 166 -21.10 19.05 1.98
N CYS A 167 -22.08 18.18 1.69
CA CYS A 167 -23.46 18.61 1.41
C CYS A 167 -24.10 19.34 2.60
N VAL A 168 -23.81 18.91 3.84
CA VAL A 168 -24.26 19.63 5.05
C VAL A 168 -23.60 21.02 5.15
N HIS A 169 -22.31 21.12 4.86
CA HIS A 169 -21.60 22.42 4.85
C HIS A 169 -22.13 23.36 3.76
N ILE A 170 -22.50 22.85 2.56
CA ILE A 170 -23.19 23.62 1.54
C ILE A 170 -24.50 24.20 2.11
N GLY A 171 -25.29 23.37 2.80
CA GLY A 171 -26.52 23.81 3.45
C GLY A 171 -26.33 24.91 4.48
N TYR A 172 -25.23 24.84 5.27
CA TYR A 172 -24.89 25.91 6.23
C TYR A 172 -24.49 27.23 5.53
N LEU A 173 -23.67 27.14 4.47
CA LEU A 173 -23.27 28.33 3.69
C LEU A 173 -24.46 29.00 3.01
N LEU A 174 -25.44 28.24 2.58
CA LEU A 174 -26.67 28.74 1.96
C LEU A 174 -27.73 29.19 2.97
N GLY A 175 -27.56 28.85 4.26
CA GLY A 175 -28.51 29.16 5.32
C GLY A 175 -29.83 28.37 5.28
N CYS A 176 -30.02 27.45 4.33
CA CYS A 176 -31.26 26.70 4.17
C CYS A 176 -31.17 25.23 4.65
N GLY A 177 -29.97 24.74 4.97
CA GLY A 177 -29.72 23.33 5.23
C GLY A 177 -29.72 22.51 3.93
N ALA A 178 -28.97 21.38 3.95
CA ALA A 178 -28.93 20.46 2.82
C ALA A 178 -28.50 19.08 3.26
N HIS A 179 -28.76 18.07 2.44
CA HIS A 179 -28.24 16.71 2.60
C HIS A 179 -27.87 16.12 1.24
N MET A 180 -27.06 15.08 1.26
CA MET A 180 -26.71 14.29 0.09
C MET A 180 -27.85 13.34 -0.24
N ALA A 181 -28.45 13.50 -1.43
CA ALA A 181 -29.48 12.60 -1.92
C ALA A 181 -28.86 11.36 -2.57
N GLU A 182 -27.94 11.56 -3.52
CA GLU A 182 -27.26 10.47 -4.22
C GLU A 182 -25.75 10.77 -4.35
N LEU A 183 -24.96 9.69 -4.52
CA LEU A 183 -23.52 9.77 -4.71
C LEU A 183 -23.04 8.64 -5.62
N ARG A 184 -22.21 8.98 -6.60
CA ARG A 184 -21.50 8.04 -7.44
C ARG A 184 -20.01 8.39 -7.46
N ARG A 185 -19.16 7.39 -7.21
CA ARG A 185 -17.70 7.58 -7.33
C ARG A 185 -17.28 7.32 -8.76
N VAL A 186 -16.81 8.35 -9.45
CA VAL A 186 -16.41 8.29 -10.87
C VAL A 186 -14.91 8.04 -11.06
N ARG A 187 -14.07 8.30 -10.05
CA ARG A 187 -12.64 7.97 -10.07
C ARG A 187 -12.12 7.54 -8.69
N SER A 188 -11.17 6.59 -8.70
CA SER A 188 -10.42 6.19 -7.52
C SER A 188 -8.96 5.98 -7.91
N GLY A 189 -8.08 6.93 -7.55
CA GLY A 189 -6.68 6.90 -7.95
C GLY A 189 -6.49 6.91 -9.46
N ALA A 190 -5.83 5.90 -9.99
CA ALA A 190 -5.52 5.78 -11.42
C ALA A 190 -6.72 5.34 -12.28
N LEU A 191 -7.74 4.71 -11.70
CA LEU A 191 -8.89 4.18 -12.44
C LEU A 191 -10.10 5.10 -12.33
N LYS A 192 -10.79 5.25 -13.43
CA LYS A 192 -11.98 6.09 -13.58
C LYS A 192 -13.12 5.32 -14.23
N GLU A 193 -14.28 5.95 -14.33
CA GLU A 193 -15.45 5.45 -15.04
C GLU A 193 -15.23 5.55 -16.55
N ASP A 194 -14.68 4.49 -17.12
CA ASP A 194 -14.37 4.35 -18.54
C ASP A 194 -14.65 2.91 -19.01
N ALA A 195 -14.18 2.57 -20.21
CA ALA A 195 -14.37 1.24 -20.81
C ALA A 195 -13.75 0.08 -19.98
N SER A 196 -12.93 0.38 -19.00
CA SER A 196 -12.35 -0.63 -18.09
C SER A 196 -13.27 -1.00 -16.91
N MET A 197 -14.36 -0.24 -16.69
CA MET A 197 -15.31 -0.49 -15.63
C MET A 197 -16.24 -1.65 -16.00
N VAL A 198 -16.40 -2.58 -15.09
CA VAL A 198 -17.20 -3.80 -15.28
C VAL A 198 -18.20 -4.00 -14.14
N THR A 199 -19.33 -4.65 -14.45
CA THR A 199 -20.34 -5.01 -13.48
C THR A 199 -20.04 -6.37 -12.81
N MET A 200 -20.79 -6.71 -11.74
CA MET A 200 -20.72 -8.04 -11.14
C MET A 200 -21.19 -9.15 -12.10
N HIS A 201 -22.10 -8.81 -13.03
CA HIS A 201 -22.58 -9.74 -14.05
C HIS A 201 -21.47 -10.06 -15.04
N ASP A 202 -20.74 -9.03 -15.53
CA ASP A 202 -19.59 -9.22 -16.41
C ASP A 202 -18.52 -10.14 -15.79
N VAL A 203 -18.26 -9.96 -14.47
CA VAL A 203 -17.31 -10.82 -13.73
C VAL A 203 -17.79 -12.28 -13.70
N LYS A 204 -19.09 -12.50 -13.44
CA LYS A 204 -19.68 -13.83 -13.37
C LYS A 204 -19.69 -14.52 -14.75
N ASP A 205 -20.11 -13.80 -15.76
CA ASP A 205 -20.21 -14.31 -17.12
C ASP A 205 -18.85 -14.62 -17.71
N ALA A 206 -17.85 -13.76 -17.48
CA ALA A 206 -16.47 -14.00 -17.87
C ALA A 206 -15.87 -15.25 -17.22
N GLN A 207 -16.14 -15.45 -15.92
CA GLN A 207 -15.66 -16.64 -15.20
C GLN A 207 -16.38 -17.90 -15.70
N TRP A 208 -17.71 -17.85 -15.92
CA TRP A 208 -18.48 -18.96 -16.43
C TRP A 208 -18.00 -19.36 -17.84
N HIS A 209 -17.79 -18.38 -18.73
CA HIS A 209 -17.29 -18.62 -20.07
C HIS A 209 -15.90 -19.29 -20.05
N PHE A 210 -15.02 -18.85 -19.17
CA PHE A 210 -13.72 -19.49 -18.98
C PHE A 210 -13.84 -20.94 -18.49
N GLU A 211 -14.76 -21.22 -17.57
CA GLU A 211 -14.98 -22.56 -17.02
C GLU A 211 -15.59 -23.53 -18.05
N GLN A 212 -16.47 -23.03 -18.94
CA GLN A 212 -17.11 -23.86 -19.95
C GLN A 212 -16.25 -24.10 -21.21
N PHE A 213 -15.53 -23.07 -21.65
CA PHE A 213 -14.86 -23.09 -22.97
C PHE A 213 -13.34 -22.97 -22.88
N GLY A 214 -12.76 -22.71 -21.73
CA GLY A 214 -11.32 -22.49 -21.55
C GLY A 214 -10.79 -21.20 -22.19
N LYS A 215 -11.66 -20.33 -22.73
CA LYS A 215 -11.26 -19.09 -23.41
C LYS A 215 -11.07 -17.96 -22.39
N GLU A 216 -9.94 -17.27 -22.47
CA GLU A 216 -9.52 -16.25 -21.49
C GLU A 216 -9.95 -14.82 -21.85
N ASP A 217 -10.47 -14.57 -23.04
CA ASP A 217 -10.68 -13.22 -23.59
C ASP A 217 -11.54 -12.32 -22.68
N TYR A 218 -12.68 -12.85 -22.21
CA TYR A 218 -13.55 -12.11 -21.32
C TYR A 218 -12.94 -11.88 -19.94
N LEU A 219 -12.21 -12.86 -19.38
CA LEU A 219 -11.53 -12.68 -18.12
C LEU A 219 -10.40 -11.65 -18.21
N ARG A 220 -9.68 -11.60 -19.33
CA ARG A 220 -8.63 -10.60 -19.59
C ARG A 220 -9.19 -9.18 -19.74
N ARG A 221 -10.45 -9.04 -20.18
CA ARG A 221 -11.15 -7.76 -20.19
C ARG A 221 -11.55 -7.32 -18.78
N VAL A 222 -11.97 -8.25 -17.93
CA VAL A 222 -12.44 -8.00 -16.57
C VAL A 222 -11.29 -7.80 -15.59
N ILE A 223 -10.22 -8.61 -15.68
CA ILE A 223 -9.09 -8.61 -14.77
C ILE A 223 -7.90 -7.91 -15.43
N MET A 224 -7.57 -6.75 -14.94
CA MET A 224 -6.41 -5.97 -15.36
C MET A 224 -5.17 -6.31 -14.50
N PRO A 225 -3.94 -6.20 -15.04
CA PRO A 225 -2.74 -6.34 -14.24
C PRO A 225 -2.62 -5.21 -13.22
N LEU A 226 -2.11 -5.52 -12.03
CA LEU A 226 -1.99 -4.55 -10.92
C LEU A 226 -1.12 -3.32 -11.26
N GLU A 227 -0.26 -3.44 -12.25
CA GLU A 227 0.65 -2.37 -12.69
C GLU A 227 -0.11 -1.13 -13.16
N ILE A 228 -1.37 -1.28 -13.59
CA ILE A 228 -2.24 -0.15 -13.95
C ILE A 228 -2.46 0.81 -12.75
N LEU A 229 -2.42 0.30 -11.52
CA LEU A 229 -2.54 1.12 -10.31
C LEU A 229 -1.27 1.90 -9.97
N LEU A 230 -0.17 1.58 -10.65
CA LEU A 230 1.16 2.12 -10.37
C LEU A 230 1.65 3.10 -11.44
N THR A 231 0.83 3.40 -12.44
CA THR A 231 1.18 4.30 -13.57
C THR A 231 1.50 5.73 -13.14
N GLY A 232 0.97 6.18 -12.00
CA GLY A 232 1.25 7.51 -11.44
C GLY A 232 2.53 7.60 -10.59
N TYR A 233 3.27 6.50 -10.41
CA TYR A 233 4.51 6.50 -9.65
C TYR A 233 5.71 6.49 -10.59
N PRO A 234 6.77 7.28 -10.31
CA PRO A 234 8.02 7.17 -11.05
C PRO A 234 8.60 5.77 -10.95
N ARG A 235 9.21 5.30 -12.03
CA ARG A 235 9.66 3.91 -12.18
C ARG A 235 11.18 3.81 -12.19
N ILE A 236 11.70 2.78 -11.52
CA ILE A 236 13.08 2.33 -11.65
C ILE A 236 13.07 0.89 -12.13
N VAL A 237 13.69 0.64 -13.29
CA VAL A 237 13.91 -0.71 -13.84
C VAL A 237 15.13 -1.30 -13.17
N VAL A 238 14.94 -2.46 -12.57
CA VAL A 238 15.97 -3.20 -11.82
C VAL A 238 16.53 -4.33 -12.68
N LYS A 239 17.81 -4.65 -12.52
CA LYS A 239 18.42 -5.82 -13.15
C LYS A 239 17.78 -7.10 -12.61
N ASP A 240 17.52 -8.08 -13.47
CA ASP A 240 16.83 -9.34 -13.10
C ASP A 240 17.55 -10.07 -11.95
N THR A 241 18.88 -9.99 -11.90
CA THR A 241 19.70 -10.58 -10.83
C THR A 241 19.46 -9.99 -9.44
N SER A 242 18.93 -8.76 -9.37
CA SER A 242 18.63 -8.08 -8.10
C SER A 242 17.19 -8.27 -7.63
N VAL A 243 16.29 -8.76 -8.50
CA VAL A 243 14.85 -8.87 -8.23
C VAL A 243 14.59 -9.74 -7.01
N ASN A 244 15.16 -10.95 -6.96
CA ASN A 244 14.95 -11.86 -5.85
C ASN A 244 15.38 -11.27 -4.50
N ALA A 245 16.52 -10.58 -4.44
CA ALA A 245 16.98 -9.93 -3.21
C ALA A 245 15.99 -8.88 -2.71
N ILE A 246 15.40 -8.08 -3.60
CA ILE A 246 14.38 -7.07 -3.25
C ILE A 246 13.11 -7.76 -2.76
N CYS A 247 12.70 -8.90 -3.35
CA CYS A 247 11.57 -9.68 -2.87
C CYS A 247 11.75 -10.20 -1.44
N TYR A 248 13.00 -10.41 -1.02
CA TYR A 248 13.36 -10.73 0.37
C TYR A 248 13.50 -9.49 1.29
N GLY A 249 13.29 -8.29 0.76
CA GLY A 249 13.30 -7.04 1.52
C GLY A 249 14.62 -6.27 1.47
N ALA A 250 15.59 -6.68 0.63
CA ALA A 250 16.82 -5.94 0.45
C ALA A 250 16.54 -4.54 -0.12
N GLN A 251 17.40 -3.58 0.22
CA GLN A 251 17.40 -2.25 -0.34
C GLN A 251 17.95 -2.28 -1.77
N LEU A 252 17.47 -1.39 -2.63
CA LEU A 252 18.02 -1.26 -3.97
C LEU A 252 19.31 -0.46 -3.93
N MET A 253 20.40 -1.13 -4.27
CA MET A 253 21.72 -0.50 -4.42
C MET A 253 21.95 -0.10 -5.88
N LEU A 254 22.80 0.90 -6.10
CA LEU A 254 23.06 1.47 -7.43
C LEU A 254 23.49 0.45 -8.50
N PRO A 255 24.33 -0.56 -8.21
CA PRO A 255 24.68 -1.60 -9.18
C PRO A 255 23.49 -2.43 -9.68
N GLY A 256 22.39 -2.48 -8.92
CA GLY A 256 21.13 -3.17 -9.30
C GLY A 256 20.23 -2.35 -10.23
N VAL A 257 20.50 -1.07 -10.44
CA VAL A 257 19.70 -0.19 -11.31
C VAL A 257 20.08 -0.41 -12.77
N LEU A 258 19.09 -0.53 -13.63
CA LEU A 258 19.26 -0.60 -15.08
C LEU A 258 18.81 0.70 -15.77
N ARG A 259 17.60 1.14 -15.49
CA ARG A 259 17.00 2.37 -16.03
C ARG A 259 16.20 3.06 -14.92
N TYR A 260 15.97 4.35 -15.08
CA TYR A 260 15.19 5.17 -14.15
C TYR A 260 14.51 6.32 -14.89
N GLU A 261 13.37 6.77 -14.38
CA GLU A 261 12.68 7.95 -14.89
C GLU A 261 13.34 9.24 -14.39
N SER A 262 13.08 10.34 -15.08
CA SER A 262 13.54 11.68 -14.69
C SER A 262 12.75 12.20 -13.48
N ASN A 263 13.28 13.26 -12.85
CA ASN A 263 12.60 14.01 -11.78
C ASN A 263 12.23 13.19 -10.54
N ILE A 264 13.05 12.20 -10.20
CA ILE A 264 12.92 11.48 -8.92
C ILE A 264 13.62 12.29 -7.84
N GLU A 265 12.89 12.61 -6.76
CA GLU A 265 13.37 13.32 -5.60
C GLU A 265 13.53 12.42 -4.38
N VAL A 266 14.40 12.81 -3.43
CA VAL A 266 14.61 12.06 -2.19
C VAL A 266 13.31 12.02 -1.37
N GLY A 267 12.96 10.84 -0.86
CA GLY A 267 11.73 10.62 -0.10
C GLY A 267 10.49 10.38 -0.95
N GLN A 268 10.56 10.55 -2.26
CA GLN A 268 9.45 10.29 -3.17
C GLN A 268 9.11 8.79 -3.22
N GLU A 269 7.82 8.46 -3.27
CA GLU A 269 7.36 7.10 -3.53
C GLU A 269 7.60 6.73 -4.99
N ILE A 270 8.29 5.62 -5.20
CA ILE A 270 8.62 5.08 -6.52
C ILE A 270 8.24 3.61 -6.62
N VAL A 271 8.12 3.11 -7.83
CA VAL A 271 7.92 1.68 -8.07
C VAL A 271 9.17 1.06 -8.69
N LEU A 272 9.59 -0.09 -8.14
CA LEU A 272 10.64 -0.91 -8.71
C LEU A 272 9.98 -1.94 -9.62
N ILE A 273 10.44 -2.00 -10.88
CA ILE A 273 9.91 -2.90 -11.90
C ILE A 273 11.02 -3.76 -12.50
N THR A 274 10.65 -4.93 -13.02
CA THR A 274 11.55 -5.81 -13.76
C THR A 274 11.78 -5.30 -15.18
N THR A 275 12.72 -5.91 -15.89
CA THR A 275 12.95 -5.66 -17.32
C THR A 275 11.73 -6.00 -18.19
N LYS A 276 10.83 -6.87 -17.71
CA LYS A 276 9.57 -7.25 -18.38
C LYS A 276 8.39 -6.34 -18.00
N GLY A 277 8.58 -5.38 -17.09
CA GLY A 277 7.56 -4.42 -16.64
C GLY A 277 6.74 -4.86 -15.43
N GLU A 278 7.07 -6.00 -14.78
CA GLU A 278 6.37 -6.47 -13.59
C GLU A 278 6.75 -5.63 -12.36
N ALA A 279 5.77 -5.29 -11.54
CA ALA A 279 6.01 -4.56 -10.30
C ALA A 279 6.62 -5.48 -9.22
N ILE A 280 7.82 -5.12 -8.75
CA ILE A 280 8.53 -5.84 -7.68
C ILE A 280 8.11 -5.31 -6.32
N ALA A 281 8.23 -4.00 -6.11
CA ALA A 281 7.99 -3.36 -4.83
C ALA A 281 7.69 -1.86 -4.97
N LEU A 282 6.95 -1.32 -4.02
CA LEU A 282 6.94 0.12 -3.73
C LEU A 282 8.14 0.46 -2.84
N ALA A 283 8.83 1.54 -3.15
CA ALA A 283 10.01 1.99 -2.42
C ALA A 283 9.99 3.51 -2.22
N LEU A 284 10.88 4.01 -1.35
CA LEU A 284 11.15 5.42 -1.16
C LEU A 284 12.53 5.72 -1.75
N ALA A 285 12.60 6.68 -2.66
CA ALA A 285 13.86 7.11 -3.25
C ALA A 285 14.79 7.70 -2.16
N GLN A 286 16.05 7.31 -2.21
CA GLN A 286 17.10 7.82 -1.32
C GLN A 286 18.10 8.68 -2.07
N MET A 287 18.03 8.69 -3.40
CA MET A 287 18.84 9.49 -4.30
C MET A 287 17.97 10.21 -5.31
N THR A 288 18.38 11.40 -5.71
CA THR A 288 17.76 12.12 -6.84
C THR A 288 18.20 11.50 -8.17
N THR A 289 17.49 11.80 -9.24
CA THR A 289 17.88 11.40 -10.61
C THR A 289 19.31 11.82 -10.94
N SER A 290 19.72 13.02 -10.55
CA SER A 290 21.06 13.54 -10.78
C SER A 290 22.11 12.74 -10.03
N THR A 291 21.89 12.43 -8.77
CA THR A 291 22.80 11.60 -7.95
C THR A 291 22.91 10.18 -8.52
N VAL A 292 21.80 9.56 -8.93
CA VAL A 292 21.82 8.24 -9.60
C VAL A 292 22.65 8.26 -10.88
N ALA A 293 22.64 9.38 -11.63
CA ALA A 293 23.42 9.52 -12.86
C ALA A 293 24.95 9.60 -12.60
N THR A 294 25.38 10.31 -11.55
CA THR A 294 26.78 10.66 -11.29
C THR A 294 27.51 9.66 -10.39
N CYS A 295 26.82 9.07 -9.41
CA CYS A 295 27.43 8.13 -8.45
C CYS A 295 27.58 6.72 -9.04
N ASP A 296 28.54 5.96 -8.52
CA ASP A 296 28.77 4.55 -8.89
C ASP A 296 28.34 3.56 -7.80
N HIS A 297 28.14 4.01 -6.58
CA HIS A 297 27.72 3.20 -5.44
C HIS A 297 26.72 3.95 -4.56
N GLY A 298 26.06 3.21 -3.65
CA GLY A 298 25.14 3.76 -2.69
C GLY A 298 23.74 3.15 -2.79
N GLN A 299 22.90 3.51 -1.82
CA GLN A 299 21.53 3.05 -1.73
C GLN A 299 20.59 3.98 -2.50
N VAL A 300 19.98 3.47 -3.57
CA VAL A 300 19.08 4.23 -4.44
C VAL A 300 17.68 4.32 -3.86
N ALA A 301 17.19 3.21 -3.31
CA ALA A 301 15.83 3.16 -2.79
C ALA A 301 15.69 2.22 -1.59
N ARG A 302 14.88 2.66 -0.62
CA ARG A 302 14.48 1.86 0.53
C ARG A 302 13.14 1.17 0.24
N THR A 303 13.11 -0.15 0.27
CA THR A 303 11.91 -0.95 0.04
C THR A 303 10.86 -0.65 1.11
N LYS A 304 9.69 -0.15 0.69
CA LYS A 304 8.53 0.15 1.56
C LYS A 304 7.58 -1.04 1.65
N ARG A 305 7.27 -1.65 0.51
CA ARG A 305 6.36 -2.80 0.42
C ARG A 305 6.66 -3.66 -0.80
N VAL A 306 6.98 -4.91 -0.56
CA VAL A 306 7.17 -5.91 -1.60
C VAL A 306 5.81 -6.38 -2.12
N ILE A 307 5.66 -6.41 -3.45
CA ILE A 307 4.46 -6.84 -4.18
C ILE A 307 4.65 -8.25 -4.73
N MET A 308 5.77 -8.48 -5.42
CA MET A 308 6.12 -9.75 -6.04
C MET A 308 6.37 -10.84 -4.99
N GLU A 309 6.07 -12.08 -5.31
CA GLU A 309 6.40 -13.21 -4.47
C GLU A 309 7.89 -13.51 -4.48
N ARG A 310 8.36 -14.11 -3.40
CA ARG A 310 9.73 -14.60 -3.29
C ARG A 310 9.95 -15.74 -4.27
N ASP A 311 11.17 -15.87 -4.75
CA ASP A 311 11.61 -16.95 -5.64
C ASP A 311 10.88 -17.03 -7.00
N THR A 312 10.13 -15.95 -7.39
CA THR A 312 9.64 -15.78 -8.77
C THR A 312 10.79 -15.61 -9.75
N TYR A 313 11.88 -14.99 -9.32
CA TYR A 313 13.15 -14.90 -10.04
C TYR A 313 14.22 -15.70 -9.30
N ASP A 314 15.17 -16.29 -10.06
CA ASP A 314 16.25 -17.10 -9.51
C ASP A 314 17.09 -16.32 -8.51
N LYS A 315 17.48 -16.99 -7.43
CA LYS A 315 18.37 -16.43 -6.42
C LYS A 315 19.79 -16.28 -6.98
N LYS A 316 20.23 -15.05 -7.20
CA LYS A 316 21.58 -14.68 -7.66
C LYS A 316 22.41 -13.94 -6.61
N TRP A 317 22.04 -14.05 -5.33
CA TRP A 317 22.72 -13.43 -4.20
C TRP A 317 23.19 -14.51 -3.21
N LYS A 318 24.16 -14.14 -2.36
CA LYS A 318 24.85 -15.09 -1.44
C LYS A 318 25.57 -16.25 -2.16
N LEU A 319 26.04 -16.03 -3.38
CA LEU A 319 26.79 -17.03 -4.15
C LEU A 319 28.31 -16.91 -3.96
N GLY A 320 28.78 -15.87 -3.29
CA GLY A 320 30.20 -15.67 -3.01
C GLY A 320 30.75 -16.73 -2.03
N PRO A 321 32.08 -16.95 -2.04
CA PRO A 321 32.72 -18.00 -1.22
C PRO A 321 32.47 -17.80 0.29
N PHE A 322 32.46 -16.55 0.77
CA PHE A 322 32.13 -16.24 2.16
C PHE A 322 30.69 -16.55 2.53
N ALA A 323 29.75 -16.22 1.64
CA ALA A 323 28.33 -16.50 1.87
C ALA A 323 28.05 -18.00 1.90
N LYS A 324 28.71 -18.79 1.03
CA LYS A 324 28.64 -20.25 1.03
C LYS A 324 29.20 -20.81 2.33
N LYS A 325 30.40 -20.37 2.74
CA LYS A 325 31.03 -20.81 3.98
C LYS A 325 30.20 -20.45 5.22
N LYS A 326 29.52 -19.29 5.23
CA LYS A 326 28.58 -18.90 6.30
C LYS A 326 27.39 -19.84 6.36
N GLU A 327 26.84 -20.25 5.22
CA GLU A 327 25.72 -21.20 5.13
C GLU A 327 26.14 -22.60 5.60
N ASP A 328 27.33 -23.08 5.19
CA ASP A 328 27.90 -24.36 5.62
C ASP A 328 28.12 -24.39 7.15
N LEU A 329 28.65 -23.30 7.73
CA LEU A 329 28.81 -23.18 9.17
C LEU A 329 27.48 -23.17 9.93
N LYS A 330 26.42 -22.61 9.34
CA LYS A 330 25.06 -22.69 9.91
C LYS A 330 24.52 -24.11 9.87
N GLN A 331 24.66 -24.80 8.75
CA GLN A 331 24.22 -26.19 8.60
C GLN A 331 24.97 -27.12 9.56
N GLN A 332 26.25 -26.84 9.82
CA GLN A 332 27.09 -27.57 10.79
C GLN A 332 26.78 -27.19 12.25
N GLY A 333 25.84 -26.27 12.51
CA GLY A 333 25.53 -25.79 13.86
C GLY A 333 26.66 -24.99 14.53
N LYS A 334 27.65 -24.51 13.74
CA LYS A 334 28.75 -23.66 14.19
C LYS A 334 28.42 -22.17 14.16
N LEU A 335 27.28 -21.79 13.60
CA LEU A 335 26.64 -20.48 13.69
C LEU A 335 25.17 -20.69 14.03
N ASP A 336 24.54 -19.72 14.69
CA ASP A 336 23.11 -19.74 14.92
C ASP A 336 22.29 -19.59 13.63
N LYS A 337 20.97 -19.76 13.69
CA LYS A 337 20.07 -19.59 12.54
C LYS A 337 20.13 -18.20 11.90
N TYR A 338 20.57 -17.20 12.64
CA TYR A 338 20.73 -15.83 12.17
C TYR A 338 22.16 -15.56 11.65
N GLY A 339 23.08 -16.50 11.81
CA GLY A 339 24.49 -16.39 11.42
C GLY A 339 25.36 -15.65 12.42
N ARG A 340 24.95 -15.62 13.70
CA ARG A 340 25.71 -15.07 14.81
C ARG A 340 26.70 -16.10 15.33
N ILE A 341 27.77 -15.62 15.92
CA ILE A 341 28.81 -16.42 16.54
C ILE A 341 28.24 -17.16 17.75
N VAL A 342 28.56 -18.47 17.86
CA VAL A 342 28.28 -19.33 19.01
C VAL A 342 29.58 -19.93 19.51
N ASP A 343 29.60 -20.59 20.67
CA ASP A 343 30.83 -21.15 21.26
C ASP A 343 31.57 -22.09 20.32
N LYS A 344 30.84 -22.85 19.49
CA LYS A 344 31.34 -23.80 18.50
C LYS A 344 31.87 -23.15 17.19
N THR A 345 31.83 -21.83 17.07
CA THR A 345 32.28 -21.14 15.84
C THR A 345 33.82 -21.22 15.73
N PRO A 346 34.37 -21.57 14.55
CA PRO A 346 35.82 -21.60 14.32
C PRO A 346 36.49 -20.26 14.65
N GLU A 347 37.67 -20.30 15.30
CA GLU A 347 38.37 -19.09 15.71
C GLU A 347 38.73 -18.16 14.53
N ALA A 348 39.11 -18.73 13.39
CA ALA A 348 39.37 -17.94 12.16
C ALA A 348 38.10 -17.16 11.69
N TRP A 349 36.91 -17.65 11.98
CA TRP A 349 35.66 -16.92 11.71
C TRP A 349 35.36 -15.89 12.80
N LYS A 350 35.68 -16.20 14.07
CA LYS A 350 35.55 -15.26 15.18
C LYS A 350 36.46 -14.05 15.00
N MET A 351 37.73 -14.27 14.55
CA MET A 351 38.67 -13.18 14.26
C MET A 351 38.23 -12.26 13.12
N LEU A 352 37.56 -12.80 12.09
CA LEU A 352 37.06 -12.01 10.95
C LEU A 352 35.77 -11.25 11.24
N PHE A 353 34.95 -11.72 12.18
CA PHE A 353 33.59 -11.21 12.40
C PHE A 353 33.23 -11.06 13.88
N GLY A 354 34.18 -11.21 14.79
CA GLY A 354 33.95 -11.16 16.26
C GLY A 354 33.55 -9.77 16.77
N ASP A 355 33.86 -8.72 16.03
CA ASP A 355 33.52 -7.31 16.35
C ASP A 355 32.22 -6.83 15.68
N GLU A 356 31.42 -7.72 15.06
CA GLU A 356 30.21 -7.41 14.28
C GLU A 356 29.04 -6.78 15.08
N GLU A 357 29.16 -6.51 16.36
CA GLU A 357 28.19 -5.62 17.04
C GLU A 357 28.33 -4.14 16.64
N LYS A 358 29.39 -3.77 15.88
CA LYS A 358 29.65 -2.38 15.45
C LYS A 358 29.68 -2.15 13.93
N ALA A 359 29.70 -3.19 13.10
CA ALA A 359 29.77 -3.01 11.63
C ALA A 359 28.38 -3.18 10.98
N THR A 360 27.67 -2.07 10.80
CA THR A 360 26.39 -1.99 10.06
C THR A 360 26.58 -1.90 8.54
N ASN A 361 27.80 -1.98 7.99
CA ASN A 361 28.07 -1.85 6.56
C ASN A 361 28.89 -3.01 5.99
N VAL A 362 28.28 -3.84 5.16
CA VAL A 362 28.91 -4.96 4.46
C VAL A 362 30.00 -4.47 3.47
N ASN A 363 30.00 -3.21 3.08
CA ASN A 363 30.96 -2.61 2.17
C ASN A 363 32.28 -2.26 2.85
N GLU A 364 32.28 -1.87 4.12
CA GLU A 364 33.50 -1.60 4.89
C GLU A 364 34.35 -2.86 5.10
N VAL A 365 33.70 -4.02 5.19
CA VAL A 365 34.36 -5.33 5.32
C VAL A 365 34.99 -5.77 3.98
N ALA A 366 34.40 -5.43 2.85
CA ALA A 366 34.97 -5.71 1.52
C ALA A 366 36.20 -4.85 1.23
N ASP A 367 36.15 -3.58 1.62
CA ASP A 367 37.29 -2.65 1.46
C ASP A 367 38.47 -2.97 2.42
N ALA A 368 38.17 -3.44 3.63
CA ALA A 368 39.20 -3.91 4.58
C ALA A 368 39.90 -5.20 4.13
N LEU A 369 39.23 -6.02 3.30
CA LEU A 369 39.84 -7.24 2.72
C LEU A 369 40.65 -6.98 1.44
N ALA A 370 40.44 -5.82 0.80
CA ALA A 370 41.23 -5.39 -0.38
C ALA A 370 42.52 -4.64 -0.02
N ALA A 371 42.67 -4.16 1.20
CA ALA A 371 43.85 -3.44 1.66
C ALA A 371 44.95 -4.38 2.20
N LYS A 372 46.05 -4.50 1.51
CA LYS A 372 47.31 -5.06 2.04
C LYS A 372 47.87 -4.14 3.13
N PRO A 373 48.61 -4.66 4.16
CA PRO A 373 48.97 -3.89 5.31
C PRO A 373 50.14 -2.91 5.02
N ALA A 374 49.92 -1.64 5.33
CA ALA A 374 50.98 -0.69 5.59
C ALA A 374 50.64 0.15 6.81
N ALA A 375 51.62 0.27 7.67
CA ALA A 375 51.61 0.65 9.06
C ALA A 375 51.22 2.10 9.39
N ASP A 376 50.74 2.23 10.61
CA ASP A 376 50.88 3.33 11.59
C ASP A 376 50.35 4.76 11.31
N LYS A 377 49.46 5.19 12.13
CA LYS A 377 49.48 6.23 13.15
C LYS A 377 48.20 7.08 13.35
N GLN A 378 47.77 7.00 14.59
CA GLN A 378 47.17 8.07 15.43
C GLN A 378 45.80 8.71 15.12
N THR A 379 44.86 8.36 16.03
CA THR A 379 43.73 9.03 16.67
C THR A 379 43.81 10.58 16.83
N PRO A 380 42.75 11.31 17.31
CA PRO A 380 41.46 10.91 17.82
C PRO A 380 40.25 11.86 17.49
N ALA A 381 39.05 11.42 17.93
CA ALA A 381 37.97 12.16 18.57
C ALA A 381 36.70 12.53 17.83
N ALA A 382 35.70 12.12 18.43
CA ALA A 382 34.38 12.57 18.93
C ALA A 382 33.24 12.33 17.96
N ALA A 383 32.27 11.55 18.32
CA ALA A 383 31.28 11.34 19.36
C ALA A 383 29.88 11.82 18.93
N GLU A 384 28.89 11.03 19.33
CA GLU A 384 27.45 11.34 19.50
C GLU A 384 26.59 11.23 18.20
N ASP A 385 25.44 10.61 18.13
CA ASP A 385 24.49 10.04 19.07
C ASP A 385 23.36 9.42 18.22
N SER A 386 22.99 8.16 18.33
CA SER A 386 21.78 7.59 17.66
C SER A 386 21.15 6.38 18.37
N ASP A 387 21.23 6.31 19.70
CA ASP A 387 20.65 5.20 20.51
C ASP A 387 19.29 5.49 21.14
N ALA A 388 18.54 6.49 20.65
CA ALA A 388 17.27 6.91 21.30
C ALA A 388 16.01 6.15 20.83
N ASP A 389 15.98 5.61 19.61
CA ASP A 389 14.72 5.07 19.03
C ASP A 389 14.39 3.62 19.40
N ASP A 390 15.40 2.77 19.58
CA ASP A 390 15.17 1.34 19.89
C ASP A 390 14.71 1.09 21.36
N LYS A 391 15.02 2.02 22.25
CA LYS A 391 14.54 1.99 23.66
C LYS A 391 13.08 2.44 23.82
N GLN A 392 12.54 3.22 22.88
CA GLN A 392 11.14 3.64 22.93
C GLN A 392 10.18 2.55 22.44
N GLU A 393 10.58 1.74 21.47
CA GLU A 393 9.73 0.66 20.94
C GLU A 393 9.59 -0.49 21.93
N LYS A 394 10.67 -0.89 22.59
CA LYS A 394 10.65 -1.90 23.67
C LYS A 394 9.85 -1.46 24.91
N LYS A 395 9.82 -0.16 25.21
CA LYS A 395 8.94 0.40 26.29
C LYS A 395 7.47 0.45 25.89
N ARG A 396 7.16 0.65 24.61
CA ARG A 396 5.77 0.62 24.10
C ARG A 396 5.16 -0.78 24.10
N ASP A 397 5.92 -1.78 23.73
CA ASP A 397 5.44 -3.18 23.71
C ASP A 397 5.28 -3.75 25.12
N LYS A 398 6.16 -3.38 26.06
CA LYS A 398 6.00 -3.74 27.48
C LYS A 398 4.75 -3.11 28.11
N LYS A 399 4.46 -1.83 27.77
CA LYS A 399 3.23 -1.14 28.21
C LYS A 399 1.95 -1.71 27.58
N LYS A 400 2.01 -2.24 26.36
CA LYS A 400 0.87 -2.90 25.72
C LYS A 400 0.58 -4.27 26.35
N LYS A 401 1.62 -5.02 26.71
CA LYS A 401 1.47 -6.32 27.38
C LYS A 401 0.86 -6.18 28.78
N GLU A 402 1.32 -5.21 29.57
CA GLU A 402 0.77 -4.92 30.90
C GLU A 402 -0.69 -4.41 30.86
N LYS A 403 -1.06 -3.64 29.81
CA LYS A 403 -2.47 -3.22 29.63
C LYS A 403 -3.38 -4.37 29.27
N LYS A 404 -2.88 -5.36 28.51
CA LYS A 404 -3.66 -6.55 28.11
C LYS A 404 -3.90 -7.48 29.30
N GLU A 405 -2.88 -7.71 30.14
CA GLU A 405 -3.02 -8.48 31.37
C GLU A 405 -3.96 -7.84 32.41
N LYS A 406 -3.91 -6.50 32.54
CA LYS A 406 -4.84 -5.77 33.44
C LYS A 406 -6.29 -5.84 32.95
N LYS A 407 -6.52 -5.90 31.63
CA LYS A 407 -7.87 -6.03 31.06
C LYS A 407 -8.44 -7.45 31.28
N GLU A 408 -7.62 -8.48 31.07
CA GLU A 408 -8.01 -9.87 31.33
C GLU A 408 -8.30 -10.14 32.84
N LYS A 409 -7.52 -9.54 33.75
CA LYS A 409 -7.77 -9.62 35.19
C LYS A 409 -9.07 -8.91 35.60
N LYS A 410 -9.44 -7.79 34.94
CA LYS A 410 -10.71 -7.12 35.18
C LYS A 410 -11.91 -7.92 34.67
N GLU A 411 -11.80 -8.53 33.48
CA GLU A 411 -12.85 -9.40 32.94
C GLU A 411 -13.08 -10.69 33.77
N LYS A 412 -11.99 -11.28 34.29
CA LYS A 412 -12.11 -12.43 35.21
C LYS A 412 -12.74 -12.06 36.55
N LYS A 413 -12.46 -10.86 37.08
CA LYS A 413 -13.13 -10.35 38.31
C LYS A 413 -14.61 -10.06 38.09
N ALA A 414 -14.98 -9.48 36.92
CA ALA A 414 -16.37 -9.21 36.58
C ALA A 414 -17.21 -10.49 36.38
N LYS A 415 -16.60 -11.54 35.76
CA LYS A 415 -17.24 -12.85 35.64
C LYS A 415 -17.42 -13.57 36.97
N LYS A 416 -16.49 -13.37 37.91
CA LYS A 416 -16.59 -13.97 39.26
C LYS A 416 -17.63 -13.26 40.12
N ALA A 417 -17.82 -11.93 39.98
CA ALA A 417 -18.86 -11.16 40.65
C ALA A 417 -20.26 -11.54 40.13
N LYS A 418 -20.46 -11.66 38.81
CA LYS A 418 -21.75 -12.12 38.23
C LYS A 418 -22.12 -13.58 38.59
N LYS A 419 -21.13 -14.41 38.90
CA LYS A 419 -21.38 -15.80 39.34
C LYS A 419 -21.70 -15.90 40.85
N ALA A 420 -21.33 -14.89 41.65
CA ALA A 420 -21.70 -14.78 43.03
C ALA A 420 -23.14 -14.22 43.22
N GLU A 421 -23.54 -13.25 42.39
CA GLU A 421 -24.91 -12.69 42.37
C GLU A 421 -25.95 -13.72 41.89
N ALA A 422 -25.57 -14.63 40.99
CA ALA A 422 -26.48 -15.68 40.51
C ALA A 422 -26.64 -16.87 41.48
N SER A 423 -25.84 -16.95 42.56
CA SER A 423 -25.98 -17.97 43.61
C SER A 423 -26.82 -17.53 44.80
N ASP A 424 -27.09 -16.22 44.94
CA ASP A 424 -27.93 -15.67 46.01
C ASP A 424 -29.43 -15.54 45.64
N GLU A 425 -29.76 -15.62 44.33
CA GLU A 425 -31.16 -15.59 43.87
C GLU A 425 -31.83 -16.98 43.80
N SER A 426 -31.18 -18.06 44.25
CA SER A 426 -31.75 -19.42 44.24
C SER A 426 -31.98 -20.02 45.63
N SER A 427 -32.08 -19.17 46.67
CA SER A 427 -32.44 -19.59 48.03
C SER A 427 -33.45 -18.59 48.64
N ASP A 428 -34.64 -18.54 48.06
CA ASP A 428 -35.89 -18.16 48.70
C ASP A 428 -37.06 -18.86 47.98
#